data_c1f01068829149d14f56b9c16bc01b99
#
_entry.id   c1f01068829149d14f56b9c16bc01b99
#
_cell.length_a   1.000
_cell.length_b   1.000
_cell.length_c   1.000
_cell.angle_alpha   90.00
_cell.angle_beta   90.00
_cell.angle_gamma   90.00
#
_symmetry.space_group_name_H-M   'P 1'
#
loop_
_entity.id
_entity.type
_entity.pdbx_description
1 polymer ?
#
loop_
_entity_poly.entity_id
_entity_poly.type
_entity_poly.pdbx_seq_one_letter_code
_entity_poly.pdbx_strand_id
1 'polypeptide(L)'
;MRQPTKWFFLGVSACVAGACTTTASDVEPAPRVEAALSDSFTSSGQAGLDRLQQDATQRTCSAARGMALPADVAARIERTNLATIRYPADGKLVGDWKNGERIAQEGRGKQFSDNPDVPSGANCYACHRLSGTELAFGTLGPSLYQYGKLRGNGADVQRYTYGKIYNPDAFAACSNMPRFGHNGILTEQQIKDVTALLLDPASSVNQ
;
A
#
# COMPACT_ATOMS: atom_id res chain seq x y z
N MET A 1 -3.93 -30.74 -89.17
CA MET A 1 -4.86 -29.89 -88.39
C MET A 1 -4.25 -29.65 -87.01
N ARG A 2 -3.79 -28.43 -86.71
CA ARG A 2 -3.12 -28.05 -85.46
C ARG A 2 -4.14 -27.41 -84.54
N GLN A 3 -4.28 -27.91 -83.34
CA GLN A 3 -5.08 -27.26 -82.32
C GLN A 3 -4.22 -26.23 -81.52
N PRO A 4 -4.79 -25.09 -81.15
CA PRO A 4 -4.06 -24.10 -80.32
C PRO A 4 -4.18 -24.34 -78.87
N THR A 5 -3.05 -24.26 -78.20
CA THR A 5 -2.85 -24.40 -76.72
C THR A 5 -3.40 -23.18 -76.02
N LYS A 6 -4.34 -23.35 -75.08
CA LYS A 6 -4.86 -22.29 -74.21
C LYS A 6 -3.97 -22.15 -73.01
N TRP A 7 -3.36 -20.98 -72.79
CA TRP A 7 -2.63 -20.59 -71.61
C TRP A 7 -3.62 -20.10 -70.57
N PHE A 8 -3.68 -20.79 -69.40
CA PHE A 8 -4.37 -20.28 -68.21
C PHE A 8 -3.39 -19.43 -67.43
N PHE A 9 -3.66 -18.15 -67.28
CA PHE A 9 -3.01 -17.29 -66.33
C PHE A 9 -3.65 -17.49 -64.95
N LEU A 10 -2.94 -18.11 -63.97
CA LEU A 10 -3.31 -18.08 -62.56
C LEU A 10 -2.88 -16.74 -61.96
N GLY A 11 -3.86 -15.89 -61.68
CA GLY A 11 -3.66 -14.69 -60.90
C GLY A 11 -3.41 -15.04 -59.43
N VAL A 12 -2.18 -14.78 -58.95
CA VAL A 12 -1.85 -14.86 -57.52
C VAL A 12 -2.36 -13.58 -56.90
N SER A 13 -3.48 -13.69 -56.15
CA SER A 13 -3.99 -12.61 -55.32
C SER A 13 -3.18 -12.55 -54.01
N ALA A 14 -2.29 -11.59 -53.90
CA ALA A 14 -1.54 -11.33 -52.67
C ALA A 14 -2.48 -10.65 -51.66
N CYS A 15 -2.95 -11.41 -50.67
CA CYS A 15 -3.59 -10.87 -49.50
C CYS A 15 -2.52 -10.17 -48.61
N VAL A 16 -2.48 -8.84 -48.65
CA VAL A 16 -1.72 -8.03 -47.71
C VAL A 16 -2.48 -8.12 -46.36
N ALA A 17 -2.03 -8.98 -45.48
CA ALA A 17 -2.46 -8.98 -44.09
C ALA A 17 -1.92 -7.70 -43.42
N GLY A 18 -2.77 -6.67 -43.33
CA GLY A 18 -2.50 -5.50 -42.50
C GLY A 18 -2.40 -5.92 -41.05
N ALA A 19 -1.18 -6.06 -40.55
CA ALA A 19 -0.95 -6.19 -39.11
C ALA A 19 -1.38 -4.88 -38.46
N CYS A 20 -2.54 -4.87 -37.77
CA CYS A 20 -2.87 -3.83 -36.80
C CYS A 20 -1.87 -3.93 -35.64
N THR A 21 -0.76 -3.23 -35.77
CA THR A 21 0.09 -2.95 -34.61
C THR A 21 -0.68 -1.97 -33.75
N THR A 22 -1.41 -2.49 -32.75
CA THR A 22 -1.83 -1.70 -31.61
C THR A 22 -0.57 -1.28 -30.88
N THR A 23 -0.07 -0.10 -31.19
CA THR A 23 0.95 0.55 -30.35
C THR A 23 0.31 0.79 -29.00
N ALA A 24 0.76 0.05 -27.98
CA ALA A 24 0.46 0.30 -26.57
C ALA A 24 1.11 1.66 -26.18
N SER A 25 0.44 2.75 -26.44
CA SER A 25 0.91 4.12 -26.19
C SER A 25 -0.22 5.04 -25.76
N ASP A 26 -1.23 4.52 -25.06
CA ASP A 26 -2.20 5.39 -24.41
C ASP A 26 -1.88 5.48 -22.91
N VAL A 27 -0.63 5.88 -22.60
CA VAL A 27 -0.34 6.50 -21.32
C VAL A 27 -0.86 7.92 -21.44
N GLU A 28 -2.00 8.22 -20.81
CA GLU A 28 -2.41 9.60 -20.61
C GLU A 28 -1.19 10.38 -20.10
N PRO A 29 -0.81 11.48 -20.76
CA PRO A 29 0.35 12.26 -20.30
C PRO A 29 0.12 12.69 -18.85
N ALA A 30 1.11 12.50 -18.00
CA ALA A 30 1.05 12.91 -16.58
C ALA A 30 0.48 14.33 -16.37
N PRO A 31 0.78 15.34 -17.21
CA PRO A 31 0.21 16.68 -17.11
C PRO A 31 -1.33 16.75 -17.19
N ARG A 32 -1.97 15.85 -17.96
CA ARG A 32 -3.45 15.84 -18.06
C ARG A 32 -4.09 15.24 -16.81
N VAL A 33 -3.48 14.23 -16.20
CA VAL A 33 -3.94 13.66 -14.94
C VAL A 33 -3.77 14.68 -13.81
N GLU A 34 -2.63 15.34 -13.72
CA GLU A 34 -2.37 16.38 -12.71
C GLU A 34 -3.35 17.56 -12.85
N ALA A 35 -3.61 18.04 -14.08
CA ALA A 35 -4.59 19.09 -14.33
C ALA A 35 -6.00 18.65 -13.91
N ALA A 36 -6.42 17.43 -14.29
CA ALA A 36 -7.73 16.89 -13.91
C ALA A 36 -7.89 16.79 -12.39
N LEU A 37 -6.86 16.36 -11.66
CA LEU A 37 -6.85 16.30 -10.21
C LEU A 37 -6.95 17.71 -9.60
N SER A 38 -6.16 18.66 -10.09
CA SER A 38 -6.17 20.04 -9.60
C SER A 38 -7.52 20.72 -9.81
N ASP A 39 -8.16 20.46 -10.94
CA ASP A 39 -9.44 21.08 -11.32
C ASP A 39 -10.64 20.41 -10.61
N SER A 40 -10.51 19.15 -10.22
CA SER A 40 -11.62 18.35 -9.67
C SER A 40 -11.70 18.37 -8.15
N PHE A 41 -10.60 18.66 -7.46
CA PHE A 41 -10.55 18.61 -5.99
C PHE A 41 -10.41 20.01 -5.39
N THR A 42 -11.09 20.19 -4.25
CA THR A 42 -10.97 21.39 -3.41
C THR A 42 -10.62 21.00 -1.99
N SER A 43 -9.87 21.87 -1.29
CA SER A 43 -9.59 21.66 0.14
C SER A 43 -10.90 21.69 0.94
N SER A 44 -11.06 20.75 1.87
CA SER A 44 -12.20 20.71 2.78
C SER A 44 -11.77 20.20 4.15
N GLY A 45 -12.08 20.94 5.22
CA GLY A 45 -11.66 20.61 6.59
C GLY A 45 -10.14 20.36 6.65
N GLN A 46 -9.76 19.23 7.21
CA GLN A 46 -8.35 18.81 7.28
C GLN A 46 -7.81 18.12 6.01
N ALA A 47 -8.64 17.98 4.98
CA ALA A 47 -8.20 17.38 3.69
C ALA A 47 -7.67 18.48 2.76
N GLY A 48 -6.37 18.74 2.83
CA GLY A 48 -5.67 19.68 1.95
C GLY A 48 -5.31 19.07 0.59
N LEU A 49 -5.03 19.93 -0.40
CA LEU A 49 -4.63 19.52 -1.75
C LEU A 49 -3.21 18.92 -1.80
N ASP A 50 -2.41 19.08 -0.75
CA ASP A 50 -1.11 18.43 -0.57
C ASP A 50 -1.21 16.89 -0.64
N ARG A 51 -2.38 16.34 -0.27
CA ARG A 51 -2.66 14.90 -0.35
C ARG A 51 -2.73 14.34 -1.78
N LEU A 52 -2.90 15.19 -2.77
CA LEU A 52 -2.89 14.81 -4.18
C LEU A 52 -1.46 14.65 -4.71
N GLN A 53 -0.46 15.16 -3.98
CA GLN A 53 0.93 15.12 -4.40
C GLN A 53 1.59 13.81 -3.97
N GLN A 54 2.06 13.04 -4.94
CA GLN A 54 2.84 11.84 -4.66
C GLN A 54 4.27 12.18 -4.27
N ASP A 55 4.80 11.52 -3.26
CA ASP A 55 6.24 11.54 -2.98
C ASP A 55 7.03 10.65 -3.96
N ALA A 56 8.36 10.59 -3.81
CA ALA A 56 9.22 9.83 -4.71
C ALA A 56 8.91 8.32 -4.69
N THR A 57 8.61 7.75 -3.52
CA THR A 57 8.20 6.33 -3.38
C THR A 57 6.90 6.08 -4.12
N GLN A 58 5.88 6.89 -3.87
CA GLN A 58 4.57 6.76 -4.49
C GLN A 58 4.64 6.90 -6.02
N ARG A 59 5.39 7.89 -6.53
CA ARG A 59 5.59 8.05 -7.99
C ARG A 59 6.23 6.82 -8.61
N THR A 60 7.27 6.27 -7.99
CA THR A 60 7.96 5.08 -8.50
C THR A 60 7.01 3.87 -8.51
N CYS A 61 6.24 3.68 -7.44
CA CYS A 61 5.29 2.58 -7.32
C CYS A 61 4.11 2.71 -8.31
N SER A 62 3.59 3.92 -8.50
CA SER A 62 2.53 4.20 -9.48
C SER A 62 3.00 3.95 -10.91
N ALA A 63 4.24 4.35 -11.24
CA ALA A 63 4.83 4.11 -12.56
C ALA A 63 5.02 2.61 -12.85
N ALA A 64 5.22 1.79 -11.83
CA ALA A 64 5.36 0.33 -11.98
C ALA A 64 4.03 -0.36 -12.33
N ARG A 65 2.87 0.27 -12.10
CA ARG A 65 1.53 -0.25 -12.46
C ARG A 65 1.28 -1.68 -11.96
N GLY A 66 1.70 -2.00 -10.75
CA GLY A 66 1.57 -3.32 -10.16
C GLY A 66 2.58 -4.36 -10.67
N MET A 67 3.48 -3.99 -11.57
CA MET A 67 4.60 -4.85 -11.98
C MET A 67 5.69 -4.86 -10.90
N ALA A 68 6.43 -5.97 -10.82
CA ALA A 68 7.58 -6.06 -9.94
C ALA A 68 8.64 -5.01 -10.30
N LEU A 69 9.16 -4.32 -9.29
CA LEU A 69 10.28 -3.41 -9.46
C LEU A 69 11.60 -4.17 -9.68
N PRO A 70 12.57 -3.60 -10.41
CA PRO A 70 13.96 -4.07 -10.36
C PRO A 70 14.47 -4.11 -8.92
N ALA A 71 15.26 -5.13 -8.58
CA ALA A 71 15.68 -5.40 -7.21
C ALA A 71 16.45 -4.22 -6.57
N ASP A 72 17.28 -3.52 -7.33
CA ASP A 72 18.01 -2.35 -6.87
C ASP A 72 17.11 -1.14 -6.58
N VAL A 73 16.02 -0.98 -7.38
CA VAL A 73 15.01 0.06 -7.17
C VAL A 73 14.21 -0.23 -5.90
N ALA A 74 13.75 -1.48 -5.73
CA ALA A 74 13.05 -1.91 -4.53
C ALA A 74 13.92 -1.70 -3.27
N ALA A 75 15.16 -2.16 -3.30
CA ALA A 75 16.11 -2.00 -2.19
C ALA A 75 16.40 -0.51 -1.88
N ARG A 76 16.41 0.36 -2.88
CA ARG A 76 16.57 1.81 -2.66
C ARG A 76 15.33 2.40 -1.96
N ILE A 77 14.13 2.03 -2.38
CA ILE A 77 12.88 2.44 -1.71
C ILE A 77 12.91 2.01 -0.25
N GLU A 78 13.19 0.75 0.02
CA GLU A 78 13.24 0.21 1.39
C GLU A 78 14.24 0.95 2.26
N ARG A 79 15.47 1.15 1.80
CA ARG A 79 16.50 1.89 2.55
C ARG A 79 16.09 3.33 2.82
N THR A 80 15.53 4.03 1.83
CA THR A 80 15.09 5.43 2.00
C THR A 80 13.96 5.52 3.01
N ASN A 81 12.99 4.62 2.95
CA ASN A 81 11.86 4.58 3.88
C ASN A 81 12.29 4.12 5.29
N LEU A 82 13.24 3.20 5.41
CA LEU A 82 13.81 2.77 6.69
C LEU A 82 14.43 3.96 7.45
N ALA A 83 15.12 4.84 6.75
CA ALA A 83 15.71 6.04 7.33
C ALA A 83 14.67 7.06 7.86
N THR A 84 13.40 6.93 7.47
CA THR A 84 12.32 7.82 7.97
C THR A 84 11.69 7.33 9.27
N ILE A 85 11.94 6.09 9.69
CA ILE A 85 11.33 5.53 10.89
C ILE A 85 11.91 6.24 12.12
N ARG A 86 11.03 6.85 12.92
CA ARG A 86 11.37 7.43 14.21
C ARG A 86 10.99 6.47 15.31
N TYR A 87 12.00 5.90 15.96
CA TYR A 87 11.79 5.07 17.13
C TYR A 87 11.72 5.93 18.39
N PRO A 88 10.91 5.54 19.40
CA PRO A 88 10.83 6.25 20.67
C PRO A 88 12.21 6.45 21.33
N ALA A 89 12.45 7.64 21.85
CA ALA A 89 13.73 8.00 22.48
C ALA A 89 14.00 7.19 23.76
N ASP A 90 12.94 6.74 24.44
CA ASP A 90 13.02 5.89 25.63
C ASP A 90 13.26 4.41 25.32
N GLY A 91 13.33 4.05 24.06
CA GLY A 91 13.51 2.68 23.57
C GLY A 91 12.32 1.75 23.78
N LYS A 92 11.21 2.23 24.35
CA LYS A 92 10.02 1.42 24.62
C LYS A 92 9.12 1.36 23.40
N LEU A 93 8.99 0.18 22.80
CA LEU A 93 8.23 -0.04 21.57
C LEU A 93 6.83 -0.63 21.79
N VAL A 94 6.51 -1.00 23.03
CA VAL A 94 5.26 -1.67 23.42
C VAL A 94 4.52 -0.77 24.40
N GLY A 95 3.21 -0.60 24.19
CA GLY A 95 2.31 0.20 25.00
C GLY A 95 1.21 -0.64 25.67
N ASP A 96 -0.03 -0.18 25.58
CA ASP A 96 -1.22 -0.84 26.13
C ASP A 96 -2.01 -1.54 25.00
N TRP A 97 -2.08 -2.87 25.06
CA TRP A 97 -2.78 -3.65 24.03
C TRP A 97 -4.29 -3.39 23.96
N LYS A 98 -4.94 -3.04 25.09
CA LYS A 98 -6.39 -2.70 25.08
C LYS A 98 -6.66 -1.41 24.32
N ASN A 99 -5.75 -0.46 24.45
CA ASN A 99 -5.77 0.76 23.64
C ASN A 99 -5.49 0.45 22.18
N GLY A 100 -4.52 -0.41 21.91
CA GLY A 100 -4.19 -0.90 20.59
C GLY A 100 -5.37 -1.55 19.87
N GLU A 101 -6.17 -2.34 20.60
CA GLU A 101 -7.38 -2.96 20.04
C GLU A 101 -8.43 -1.92 19.61
N ARG A 102 -8.68 -0.90 20.44
CA ARG A 102 -9.58 0.19 20.07
C ARG A 102 -9.10 0.94 18.83
N ILE A 103 -7.80 1.20 18.73
CA ILE A 103 -7.17 1.84 17.56
C ILE A 103 -7.32 0.96 16.31
N ALA A 104 -7.12 -0.35 16.46
CA ALA A 104 -7.22 -1.30 15.35
C ALA A 104 -8.64 -1.44 14.79
N GLN A 105 -9.66 -1.23 15.62
CA GLN A 105 -11.08 -1.29 15.24
C GLN A 105 -11.63 0.06 14.75
N GLU A 106 -11.07 1.18 15.18
CA GLU A 106 -11.53 2.51 14.82
C GLU A 106 -11.07 2.89 13.41
N GLY A 107 -12.03 3.24 12.53
CA GLY A 107 -11.75 3.62 11.14
C GLY A 107 -11.80 5.12 10.87
N ARG A 108 -12.11 5.95 11.87
CA ARG A 108 -12.15 7.41 11.71
C ARG A 108 -10.76 8.03 11.78
N GLY A 109 -10.65 9.18 11.19
CA GLY A 109 -9.45 10.03 11.24
C GLY A 109 -8.95 10.44 9.86
N LYS A 110 -8.49 11.68 9.78
CA LYS A 110 -7.95 12.28 8.57
C LYS A 110 -8.95 12.49 7.41
N GLN A 111 -10.24 12.25 7.61
CA GLN A 111 -11.27 12.63 6.64
C GLN A 111 -11.60 14.13 6.78
N PHE A 112 -12.15 14.70 5.72
CA PHE A 112 -12.49 16.14 5.72
C PHE A 112 -13.49 16.54 6.82
N SER A 113 -14.37 15.61 7.20
CA SER A 113 -15.41 15.80 8.22
C SER A 113 -15.00 15.42 9.64
N ASP A 114 -13.84 14.77 9.81
CA ASP A 114 -13.38 14.37 11.15
C ASP A 114 -12.85 15.57 11.93
N ASN A 115 -13.04 15.52 13.25
CA ASN A 115 -12.42 16.50 14.14
C ASN A 115 -10.88 16.27 14.19
N PRO A 116 -10.05 17.25 13.80
CA PRO A 116 -8.61 17.09 13.79
C PRO A 116 -7.99 16.91 15.18
N ASP A 117 -8.69 17.32 16.25
CA ASP A 117 -8.24 17.19 17.64
C ASP A 117 -8.49 15.78 18.23
N VAL A 118 -9.25 14.95 17.52
CA VAL A 118 -9.49 13.56 17.92
C VAL A 118 -8.46 12.64 17.29
N PRO A 119 -7.77 11.79 18.08
CA PRO A 119 -6.81 10.84 17.52
C PRO A 119 -7.42 9.91 16.49
N SER A 120 -6.70 9.67 15.40
CA SER A 120 -7.14 8.78 14.33
C SER A 120 -7.10 7.31 14.78
N GLY A 121 -7.96 6.49 14.21
CA GLY A 121 -7.86 5.05 14.23
C GLY A 121 -7.02 4.50 13.07
N ALA A 122 -6.83 3.19 13.02
CA ALA A 122 -6.03 2.52 12.01
C ALA A 122 -6.82 1.51 11.15
N ASN A 123 -8.01 1.09 11.62
CA ASN A 123 -8.87 0.11 10.94
C ASN A 123 -8.11 -1.12 10.42
N CYS A 124 -7.31 -1.75 11.26
CA CYS A 124 -6.44 -2.87 10.88
C CYS A 124 -7.26 -4.06 10.35
N TYR A 125 -8.47 -4.27 10.90
CA TYR A 125 -9.39 -5.33 10.47
C TYR A 125 -9.89 -5.17 9.03
N ALA A 126 -9.86 -3.97 8.46
CA ALA A 126 -10.20 -3.77 7.06
C ALA A 126 -9.26 -4.52 6.10
N CYS A 127 -8.04 -4.83 6.55
CA CYS A 127 -7.03 -5.51 5.73
C CYS A 127 -6.53 -6.82 6.31
N HIS A 128 -6.61 -7.03 7.64
CA HIS A 128 -6.01 -8.16 8.34
C HIS A 128 -7.04 -8.90 9.20
N ARG A 129 -6.91 -10.22 9.27
CA ARG A 129 -7.50 -10.99 10.36
C ARG A 129 -6.61 -10.85 11.59
N LEU A 130 -7.14 -10.33 12.72
CA LEU A 130 -6.40 -10.17 13.96
C LEU A 130 -6.81 -11.18 15.03
N SER A 131 -8.11 -11.41 15.23
CA SER A 131 -8.58 -12.32 16.26
C SER A 131 -9.36 -13.51 15.67
N GLY A 132 -9.47 -14.58 16.46
CA GLY A 132 -10.24 -15.77 16.08
C GLY A 132 -11.76 -15.57 16.14
N THR A 133 -12.22 -14.56 16.90
CA THR A 133 -13.64 -14.25 17.12
C THR A 133 -14.17 -13.20 16.15
N GLU A 134 -13.31 -12.53 15.38
CA GLU A 134 -13.73 -11.54 14.40
C GLU A 134 -14.40 -12.22 13.20
N LEU A 135 -15.65 -11.83 12.92
CA LEU A 135 -16.45 -12.42 11.85
C LEU A 135 -16.23 -11.74 10.50
N ALA A 136 -15.77 -10.49 10.49
CA ALA A 136 -15.58 -9.70 9.28
C ALA A 136 -14.21 -9.03 9.29
N PHE A 137 -13.34 -9.44 8.37
CA PHE A 137 -12.01 -8.87 8.19
C PHE A 137 -11.59 -8.91 6.72
N GLY A 138 -10.70 -7.98 6.34
CA GLY A 138 -10.11 -7.96 5.00
C GLY A 138 -8.99 -8.98 4.84
N THR A 139 -8.67 -9.28 3.58
CA THR A 139 -7.61 -10.23 3.19
C THR A 139 -6.53 -9.59 2.32
N LEU A 140 -6.48 -8.25 2.26
CA LEU A 140 -5.43 -7.50 1.56
C LEU A 140 -4.06 -7.69 2.22
N GLY A 141 -4.04 -7.77 3.56
CA GLY A 141 -2.86 -8.08 4.34
C GLY A 141 -2.84 -9.54 4.80
N PRO A 142 -1.68 -10.07 5.24
CA PRO A 142 -1.60 -11.38 5.83
C PRO A 142 -2.38 -11.45 7.14
N SER A 143 -2.81 -12.66 7.53
CA SER A 143 -3.38 -12.88 8.86
C SER A 143 -2.34 -12.55 9.93
N LEU A 144 -2.77 -11.79 10.93
CA LEU A 144 -2.01 -11.45 12.13
C LEU A 144 -2.50 -12.24 13.36
N TYR A 145 -3.48 -13.15 13.17
CA TYR A 145 -3.96 -14.00 14.25
C TYR A 145 -2.82 -14.81 14.87
N GLN A 146 -2.72 -14.78 16.18
CA GLN A 146 -1.65 -15.37 16.98
C GLN A 146 -0.23 -14.84 16.64
N TYR A 147 -0.13 -13.59 16.17
CA TYR A 147 1.14 -13.01 15.72
C TYR A 147 2.24 -13.11 16.78
N GLY A 148 1.97 -12.71 18.02
CA GLY A 148 2.93 -12.79 19.13
C GLY A 148 3.26 -14.22 19.50
N LYS A 149 2.30 -15.15 19.48
CA LYS A 149 2.55 -16.58 19.73
C LYS A 149 3.48 -17.19 18.67
N LEU A 150 3.28 -16.81 17.40
CA LEU A 150 4.03 -17.38 16.27
C LEU A 150 5.42 -16.77 16.10
N ARG A 151 5.57 -15.48 16.43
CA ARG A 151 6.83 -14.74 16.19
C ARG A 151 7.62 -14.45 17.47
N GLY A 152 7.01 -14.63 18.63
CA GLY A 152 7.56 -14.17 19.90
C GLY A 152 7.42 -12.66 20.09
N ASN A 153 7.97 -12.16 21.20
CA ASN A 153 7.93 -10.74 21.57
C ASN A 153 9.32 -10.16 21.91
N GLY A 154 10.38 -10.77 21.40
CA GLY A 154 11.76 -10.28 21.60
C GLY A 154 11.98 -8.90 20.95
N ALA A 155 13.07 -8.24 21.34
CA ALA A 155 13.39 -6.86 20.92
C ALA A 155 13.38 -6.67 19.40
N ASP A 156 13.89 -7.62 18.63
CA ASP A 156 13.92 -7.54 17.16
C ASP A 156 12.52 -7.60 16.56
N VAL A 157 11.64 -8.47 17.14
CA VAL A 157 10.23 -8.58 16.71
C VAL A 157 9.47 -7.31 17.04
N GLN A 158 9.68 -6.74 18.24
CA GLN A 158 9.10 -5.46 18.64
C GLN A 158 9.54 -4.34 17.67
N ARG A 159 10.84 -4.26 17.39
CA ARG A 159 11.40 -3.26 16.50
C ARG A 159 10.86 -3.39 15.06
N TYR A 160 10.81 -4.61 14.55
CA TYR A 160 10.22 -4.89 13.24
C TYR A 160 8.74 -4.49 13.20
N THR A 161 7.95 -4.92 14.21
CA THR A 161 6.50 -4.69 14.25
C THR A 161 6.18 -3.20 14.32
N TYR A 162 6.84 -2.47 15.24
CA TYR A 162 6.72 -1.02 15.34
C TYR A 162 7.08 -0.33 14.00
N GLY A 163 8.23 -0.68 13.43
CA GLY A 163 8.71 -0.11 12.19
C GLY A 163 7.79 -0.39 11.01
N LYS A 164 7.23 -1.60 10.93
CA LYS A 164 6.28 -2.01 9.88
C LYS A 164 4.97 -1.22 9.94
N ILE A 165 4.47 -0.91 11.14
CA ILE A 165 3.31 -0.04 11.33
C ILE A 165 3.68 1.41 11.00
N TYR A 166 4.87 1.86 11.40
CA TYR A 166 5.32 3.22 11.15
C TYR A 166 5.44 3.52 9.65
N ASN A 167 6.22 2.70 8.91
CA ASN A 167 6.41 2.84 7.48
C ASN A 167 6.63 1.47 6.81
N PRO A 168 5.59 0.84 6.25
CA PRO A 168 5.69 -0.48 5.65
C PRO A 168 6.59 -0.56 4.42
N ASP A 169 6.79 0.55 3.68
CA ASP A 169 7.70 0.62 2.52
C ASP A 169 9.18 0.42 2.91
N ALA A 170 9.50 0.53 4.20
CA ALA A 170 10.82 0.20 4.73
C ALA A 170 11.15 -1.30 4.70
N PHE A 171 10.15 -2.17 4.54
CA PHE A 171 10.25 -3.64 4.62
C PHE A 171 9.67 -4.36 3.42
N ALA A 172 8.94 -3.66 2.59
CA ALA A 172 8.40 -4.15 1.33
C ALA A 172 8.09 -2.95 0.45
N ALA A 173 8.90 -2.73 -0.56
CA ALA A 173 8.71 -1.64 -1.50
C ALA A 173 7.31 -1.72 -2.15
N CYS A 174 6.65 -0.58 -2.27
CA CYS A 174 5.29 -0.44 -2.80
C CYS A 174 4.23 -1.21 -2.00
N SER A 175 4.37 -1.25 -0.69
CA SER A 175 3.38 -1.84 0.20
C SER A 175 2.03 -1.11 0.11
N ASN A 176 0.94 -1.86 0.03
CA ASN A 176 -0.41 -1.29 0.12
C ASN A 176 -0.83 -0.93 1.56
N MET A 177 -0.06 -1.32 2.56
CA MET A 177 -0.33 -0.94 3.95
C MET A 177 -0.08 0.56 4.15
N PRO A 178 -0.99 1.31 4.79
CA PRO A 178 -0.77 2.73 5.05
C PRO A 178 0.49 2.98 5.89
N ARG A 179 1.18 4.07 5.61
CA ARG A 179 2.37 4.53 6.33
C ARG A 179 1.95 5.32 7.57
N PHE A 180 1.42 4.64 8.58
CA PHE A 180 0.70 5.25 9.70
C PHE A 180 1.54 6.28 10.47
N GLY A 181 2.78 5.98 10.80
CA GLY A 181 3.66 6.91 11.50
C GLY A 181 4.27 7.95 10.57
N HIS A 182 4.72 7.54 9.38
CA HIS A 182 5.35 8.43 8.40
C HIS A 182 4.41 9.56 7.96
N ASN A 183 3.13 9.25 7.74
CA ASN A 183 2.12 10.21 7.34
C ASN A 183 1.39 10.89 8.51
N GLY A 184 1.85 10.68 9.75
CA GLY A 184 1.23 11.28 10.93
C GLY A 184 -0.24 10.89 11.14
N ILE A 185 -0.63 9.68 10.70
CA ILE A 185 -1.98 9.13 10.92
C ILE A 185 -2.10 8.68 12.38
N LEU A 186 -1.13 7.91 12.86
CA LEU A 186 -1.02 7.50 14.25
C LEU A 186 0.12 8.22 14.96
N THR A 187 -0.09 8.55 16.21
CA THR A 187 0.95 9.07 17.12
C THR A 187 1.94 7.96 17.49
N GLU A 188 3.10 8.33 18.03
CA GLU A 188 4.08 7.38 18.58
C GLU A 188 3.43 6.44 19.60
N GLN A 189 2.64 6.99 20.55
CA GLN A 189 1.97 6.18 21.57
C GLN A 189 0.96 5.20 20.94
N GLN A 190 0.19 5.63 19.98
CA GLN A 190 -0.76 4.74 19.29
C GLN A 190 -0.06 3.59 18.56
N ILE A 191 1.11 3.83 17.95
CA ILE A 191 1.90 2.78 17.30
C ILE A 191 2.44 1.80 18.36
N LYS A 192 2.89 2.28 19.53
CA LYS A 192 3.29 1.43 20.67
C LYS A 192 2.13 0.55 21.15
N ASP A 193 0.93 1.11 21.22
CA ASP A 193 -0.27 0.41 21.67
C ASP A 193 -0.71 -0.69 20.68
N VAL A 194 -0.67 -0.40 19.37
CA VAL A 194 -0.93 -1.41 18.33
C VAL A 194 0.18 -2.47 18.30
N THR A 195 1.42 -2.09 18.54
CA THR A 195 2.52 -3.06 18.69
C THR A 195 2.26 -4.00 19.87
N ALA A 196 1.76 -3.47 21.00
CA ALA A 196 1.34 -4.27 22.15
C ALA A 196 0.18 -5.21 21.79
N LEU A 197 -0.83 -4.73 21.06
CA LEU A 197 -1.94 -5.58 20.60
C LEU A 197 -1.42 -6.83 19.87
N LEU A 198 -0.45 -6.66 18.99
CA LEU A 198 0.08 -7.77 18.21
C LEU A 198 0.97 -8.73 19.01
N LEU A 199 1.68 -8.23 20.04
CA LEU A 199 2.74 -8.98 20.71
C LEU A 199 2.42 -9.44 22.14
N ASP A 200 1.48 -8.77 22.83
CA ASP A 200 1.14 -9.13 24.21
C ASP A 200 0.43 -10.49 24.28
N PRO A 201 0.93 -11.45 25.07
CA PRO A 201 0.28 -12.75 25.22
C PRO A 201 -1.17 -12.69 25.70
N ALA A 202 -1.55 -11.64 26.44
CA ALA A 202 -2.91 -11.45 26.94
C ALA A 202 -3.86 -10.76 25.97
N SER A 203 -3.35 -10.29 24.83
CA SER A 203 -4.17 -9.58 23.82
C SER A 203 -5.12 -10.52 23.10
N SER A 204 -6.23 -9.97 22.57
CA SER A 204 -7.21 -10.69 21.77
C SER A 204 -6.63 -11.34 20.51
N VAL A 205 -5.53 -10.80 19.99
CA VAL A 205 -4.81 -11.36 18.82
C VAL A 205 -4.15 -12.70 19.18
N ASN A 206 -3.74 -12.88 20.43
CA ASN A 206 -2.95 -14.02 20.89
C ASN A 206 -3.74 -15.04 21.73
N GLN A 207 -5.07 -14.97 21.72
CA GLN A 207 -5.94 -15.92 22.42
C GLN A 207 -6.33 -17.10 21.55
#